data_85ff13fa6f0f972388cc337ce1d73a66
#
_entry.id   85ff13fa6f0f972388cc337ce1d73a66
#
_cell.length_a   1.000
_cell.length_b   1.000
_cell.length_c   1.000
_cell.angle_alpha   90.00
_cell.angle_beta   90.00
_cell.angle_gamma   90.00
#
_symmetry.space_group_name_H-M   'P 1'
#
loop_
_entity.id
_entity.type
_entity.pdbx_description
1 polymer ?
#
loop_
_entity_poly.entity_id
_entity_poly.type
_entity_poly.pdbx_seq_one_letter_code
_entity_poly.pdbx_strand_id
1 'polypeptide(L)'
;MNYYCNPLNVNYRYQFNADPRKGGALQICREAADPSLILFRGRYYIFASMTLGVWVSDDLVNWENRRLPDDLPLYDYAPDVRVIGDWVYFCASNREHNCDRWRTKDILNGPYEKLEGSFPFWDPNLFLDDDGRV
;
A
#
# COMPACT_ATOMS: atom_id res chain seq x y z
N MET A 1 21.66 5.81 -20.35
CA MET A 1 20.23 5.53 -20.68
C MET A 1 19.73 4.60 -19.59
N ASN A 2 18.70 5.00 -18.86
CA ASN A 2 18.16 4.16 -17.79
C ASN A 2 17.06 3.27 -18.38
N TYR A 3 17.14 1.99 -18.15
CA TYR A 3 16.14 1.00 -18.56
C TYR A 3 15.34 0.57 -17.35
N TYR A 4 14.08 0.23 -17.53
CA TYR A 4 13.25 -0.45 -16.54
C TYR A 4 12.69 -1.73 -17.14
N CYS A 5 12.39 -2.71 -16.28
CA CYS A 5 11.78 -3.95 -16.73
C CYS A 5 10.27 -3.79 -16.92
N ASN A 6 9.78 -4.24 -18.08
CA ASN A 6 8.36 -4.39 -18.32
C ASN A 6 8.11 -5.77 -18.97
N PRO A 7 7.41 -6.73 -18.34
CA PRO A 7 6.80 -6.62 -17.02
C PRO A 7 7.83 -6.53 -15.88
N LEU A 8 7.40 -5.96 -14.74
CA LEU A 8 8.26 -5.89 -13.55
C LEU A 8 8.55 -7.29 -13.02
N ASN A 9 9.82 -7.55 -12.72
CA ASN A 9 10.23 -8.80 -12.09
C ASN A 9 10.08 -8.69 -10.57
N VAL A 10 8.82 -8.72 -10.09
CA VAL A 10 8.52 -8.67 -8.66
C VAL A 10 8.50 -10.08 -8.08
N ASN A 11 9.14 -10.26 -6.94
CA ASN A 11 9.10 -11.51 -6.19
C ASN A 11 7.73 -11.65 -5.52
N TYR A 12 6.82 -12.35 -6.16
CA TYR A 12 5.44 -12.51 -5.73
C TYR A 12 5.25 -13.78 -4.90
N ARG A 13 4.66 -13.64 -3.72
CA ARG A 13 4.36 -14.77 -2.84
C ARG A 13 2.85 -14.94 -2.67
N TYR A 14 2.42 -16.19 -2.57
CA TYR A 14 1.05 -16.49 -2.12
C TYR A 14 0.87 -15.98 -0.70
N GLN A 15 -0.29 -15.39 -0.44
CA GLN A 15 -0.68 -14.92 0.86
C GLN A 15 -1.88 -15.71 1.34
N PHE A 16 -1.90 -15.98 2.64
CA PHE A 16 -3.01 -16.63 3.30
C PHE A 16 -3.77 -15.57 4.08
N ASN A 17 -5.03 -15.40 3.74
CA ASN A 17 -5.92 -14.48 4.44
C ASN A 17 -7.12 -15.27 4.98
N ALA A 18 -7.55 -14.97 6.20
CA ALA A 18 -8.80 -15.47 6.74
C ALA A 18 -9.91 -14.51 6.32
N ASP A 19 -10.83 -14.96 5.46
CA ASP A 19 -11.98 -14.15 5.09
C ASP A 19 -13.09 -14.29 6.14
N PRO A 20 -13.38 -13.25 6.94
CA PRO A 20 -14.43 -13.31 7.95
C PRO A 20 -15.80 -13.61 7.36
N ARG A 21 -16.07 -13.21 6.12
CA ARG A 21 -17.33 -13.44 5.40
C ARG A 21 -17.55 -14.89 5.04
N LYS A 22 -16.49 -15.67 5.03
CA LYS A 22 -16.51 -17.12 4.76
C LYS A 22 -16.24 -17.95 6.00
N GLY A 23 -16.62 -17.43 7.17
CA GLY A 23 -16.46 -18.12 8.46
C GLY A 23 -15.02 -18.27 8.90
N GLY A 24 -14.14 -17.38 8.48
CA GLY A 24 -12.72 -17.42 8.83
C GLY A 24 -11.90 -18.49 8.09
N ALA A 25 -12.46 -19.09 7.03
CA ALA A 25 -11.74 -20.06 6.23
C ALA A 25 -10.50 -19.42 5.58
N LEU A 26 -9.35 -20.07 5.71
CA LEU A 26 -8.12 -19.66 5.06
C LEU A 26 -8.29 -19.66 3.54
N GLN A 27 -7.97 -18.53 2.93
CA GLN A 27 -7.95 -18.38 1.48
C GLN A 27 -6.54 -18.10 1.00
N ILE A 28 -6.21 -18.68 -0.13
CA ILE A 28 -4.97 -18.35 -0.84
C ILE A 28 -5.28 -17.15 -1.73
N CYS A 29 -4.65 -16.03 -1.44
CA CYS A 29 -4.75 -14.82 -2.24
C CYS A 29 -3.48 -14.65 -3.08
N ARG A 30 -3.66 -14.32 -4.33
CA ARG A 30 -2.60 -13.91 -5.26
C ARG A 30 -3.02 -12.65 -6.00
N GLU A 31 -3.54 -11.73 -5.23
CA GLU A 31 -3.90 -10.42 -5.75
C GLU A 31 -2.70 -9.50 -5.60
N ALA A 32 -2.47 -8.65 -6.53
CA ALA A 32 -1.54 -7.54 -6.52
C ALA A 32 -2.04 -6.54 -7.56
N ALA A 33 -3.34 -6.26 -7.51
CA ALA A 33 -4.02 -5.33 -8.38
C ALA A 33 -3.86 -3.89 -7.89
N ASP A 34 -4.23 -2.93 -8.71
CA ASP A 34 -4.34 -1.51 -8.40
C ASP A 34 -3.08 -0.95 -7.71
N PRO A 35 -1.90 -1.09 -8.32
CA PRO A 35 -0.66 -0.73 -7.67
C PRO A 35 -0.48 0.79 -7.59
N SER A 36 0.00 1.26 -6.43
CA SER A 36 0.49 2.61 -6.23
C SER A 36 2.01 2.60 -6.13
N LEU A 37 2.69 3.33 -7.02
CA LEU A 37 4.14 3.44 -7.07
C LEU A 37 4.58 4.82 -6.60
N ILE A 38 5.48 4.87 -5.63
CA ILE A 38 6.08 6.11 -5.14
C ILE A 38 7.61 6.05 -5.14
N LEU A 39 8.22 7.21 -5.24
CA LEU A 39 9.63 7.44 -4.93
C LEU A 39 9.73 8.19 -3.60
N PHE A 40 10.40 7.60 -2.62
CA PHE A 40 10.60 8.22 -1.32
C PHE A 40 12.04 8.01 -0.83
N ARG A 41 12.73 9.09 -0.52
CA ARG A 41 14.13 9.10 -0.06
C ARG A 41 15.07 8.27 -0.95
N GLY A 42 14.91 8.40 -2.27
CA GLY A 42 15.76 7.75 -3.26
C GLY A 42 15.45 6.27 -3.52
N ARG A 43 14.37 5.72 -2.95
CA ARG A 43 13.93 4.33 -3.17
C ARG A 43 12.51 4.30 -3.72
N TYR A 44 12.23 3.33 -4.56
CA TYR A 44 10.92 3.07 -5.13
C TYR A 44 10.15 2.06 -4.29
N TYR A 45 8.85 2.29 -4.12
CA TYR A 45 7.97 1.42 -3.35
C TYR A 45 6.68 1.17 -4.13
N ILE A 46 6.29 -0.11 -4.25
CA ILE A 46 5.01 -0.51 -4.84
C ILE A 46 4.13 -1.11 -3.76
N PHE A 47 2.98 -0.48 -3.55
CA PHE A 47 1.88 -1.01 -2.75
C PHE A 47 0.82 -1.56 -3.71
N ALA A 48 0.16 -2.66 -3.35
CA ALA A 48 -0.89 -3.24 -4.17
C ALA A 48 -1.95 -3.93 -3.31
N SER A 49 -3.12 -4.13 -3.90
CA SER A 49 -4.26 -4.78 -3.26
C SER A 49 -3.91 -6.15 -2.70
N MET A 50 -4.45 -6.46 -1.53
CA MET A 50 -4.39 -7.79 -0.91
C MET A 50 -2.96 -8.31 -0.69
N THR A 51 -2.02 -7.40 -0.46
CA THR A 51 -0.65 -7.75 -0.10
C THR A 51 -0.38 -7.45 1.37
N LEU A 52 0.54 -8.17 2.00
CA LEU A 52 0.94 -7.96 3.40
C LEU A 52 2.26 -7.19 3.49
N GLY A 53 2.66 -6.55 2.41
CA GLY A 53 3.93 -5.86 2.33
C GLY A 53 4.00 -4.89 1.17
N VAL A 54 5.22 -4.49 0.91
CA VAL A 54 5.56 -3.54 -0.15
C VAL A 54 6.75 -4.11 -0.94
N TRP A 55 6.78 -3.89 -2.24
CA TRP A 55 8.00 -4.13 -3.02
C TRP A 55 8.85 -2.89 -3.02
N VAL A 56 10.13 -3.08 -2.78
CA VAL A 56 11.15 -2.02 -2.67
C VAL A 56 12.20 -2.23 -3.74
N SER A 57 12.60 -1.14 -4.39
CA SER A 57 13.67 -1.14 -5.39
C SER A 57 14.49 0.14 -5.32
N ASP A 58 15.78 0.01 -5.57
CA ASP A 58 16.68 1.17 -5.73
C ASP A 58 16.86 1.57 -7.21
N ASP A 59 16.45 0.70 -8.15
CA ASP A 59 16.79 0.83 -9.58
C ASP A 59 15.61 0.59 -10.55
N LEU A 60 14.40 0.28 -10.06
CA LEU A 60 13.20 -0.12 -10.83
C LEU A 60 13.35 -1.46 -11.59
N VAL A 61 14.42 -2.18 -11.39
CA VAL A 61 14.72 -3.46 -12.04
C VAL A 61 14.70 -4.61 -11.03
N ASN A 62 15.39 -4.42 -9.92
CA ASN A 62 15.49 -5.40 -8.86
C ASN A 62 14.53 -5.04 -7.72
N TRP A 63 13.61 -5.95 -7.41
CA TRP A 63 12.55 -5.72 -6.42
C TRP A 63 12.63 -6.75 -5.29
N GLU A 64 12.55 -6.27 -4.06
CA GLU A 64 12.46 -7.08 -2.85
C GLU A 64 11.11 -6.86 -2.17
N ASN A 65 10.39 -7.95 -1.84
CA ASN A 65 9.19 -7.84 -1.03
C ASN A 65 9.55 -7.74 0.46
N ARG A 66 9.06 -6.71 1.11
CA ARG A 66 9.23 -6.44 2.54
C ARG A 66 7.88 -6.43 3.22
N ARG A 67 7.75 -7.22 4.30
CA ARG A 67 6.54 -7.21 5.12
C ARG A 67 6.43 -5.90 5.86
N LEU A 68 5.21 -5.38 5.96
CA LEU A 68 4.86 -4.20 6.74
C LEU A 68 4.09 -4.60 8.01
N PRO A 69 3.91 -3.67 8.98
CA PRO A 69 3.14 -3.94 10.19
C PRO A 69 1.73 -4.45 9.91
N ASP A 70 1.27 -5.40 10.73
CA ASP A 70 -0.01 -6.08 10.54
C ASP A 70 -1.25 -5.20 10.83
N ASP A 71 -1.06 -4.07 11.47
CA ASP A 71 -2.11 -3.09 11.75
C ASP A 71 -2.45 -2.20 10.55
N LEU A 72 -1.61 -2.19 9.52
CA LEU A 72 -1.92 -1.51 8.27
C LEU A 72 -2.89 -2.34 7.42
N PRO A 73 -3.91 -1.71 6.78
CA PRO A 73 -4.89 -2.41 5.97
C PRO A 73 -4.36 -2.82 4.58
N LEU A 74 -3.21 -3.47 4.53
CA LEU A 74 -2.57 -3.94 3.29
C LEU A 74 -3.31 -5.10 2.62
N TYR A 75 -4.27 -5.70 3.32
CA TYR A 75 -5.18 -6.72 2.82
C TYR A 75 -6.45 -6.14 2.19
N ASP A 76 -6.61 -4.83 2.23
CA ASP A 76 -7.70 -4.10 1.59
C ASP A 76 -7.35 -3.76 0.13
N TYR A 77 -8.32 -3.19 -0.60
CA TYR A 77 -8.24 -3.00 -2.03
C TYR A 77 -7.79 -1.60 -2.43
N ALA A 78 -7.18 -1.51 -3.60
CA ALA A 78 -6.81 -0.27 -4.29
C ALA A 78 -6.09 0.74 -3.37
N PRO A 79 -4.93 0.39 -2.83
CA PRO A 79 -4.19 1.32 -2.00
C PRO A 79 -3.75 2.54 -2.81
N ASP A 80 -3.98 3.74 -2.29
CA ASP A 80 -3.31 4.93 -2.80
C ASP A 80 -2.28 5.43 -1.79
N VAL A 81 -1.10 5.76 -2.31
CA VAL A 81 0.04 6.17 -1.51
C VAL A 81 0.66 7.42 -2.11
N ARG A 82 0.85 8.46 -1.28
CA ARG A 82 1.40 9.74 -1.73
C ARG A 82 2.51 10.22 -0.81
N VAL A 83 3.53 10.79 -1.43
CA VAL A 83 4.58 11.53 -0.72
C VAL A 83 4.17 13.00 -0.67
N ILE A 84 4.01 13.54 0.55
CA ILE A 84 3.66 14.94 0.78
C ILE A 84 4.65 15.50 1.81
N GLY A 85 5.55 16.36 1.36
CA GLY A 85 6.67 16.81 2.17
C GLY A 85 7.54 15.64 2.62
N ASP A 86 7.77 15.53 3.93
CA ASP A 86 8.57 14.45 4.54
C ASP A 86 7.76 13.22 4.92
N TRP A 87 6.47 13.19 4.58
CA TRP A 87 5.55 12.14 4.96
C TRP A 87 5.10 11.30 3.77
N VAL A 88 4.90 10.04 4.03
CA VAL A 88 4.16 9.11 3.15
C VAL A 88 2.80 8.89 3.74
N TYR A 89 1.76 9.23 2.99
CA TYR A 89 0.36 8.98 3.31
C TYR A 89 -0.10 7.71 2.60
N PHE A 90 -0.94 6.94 3.30
CA PHE A 90 -1.49 5.68 2.81
C PHE A 90 -2.97 5.58 3.14
N CYS A 91 -3.76 5.09 2.21
CA CYS A 91 -5.13 4.63 2.44
C CYS A 91 -5.47 3.47 1.50
N ALA A 92 -6.49 2.71 1.85
CA ALA A 92 -7.04 1.63 1.02
C ALA A 92 -8.54 1.52 1.21
N SER A 93 -9.24 0.94 0.23
CA SER A 93 -10.69 0.69 0.32
C SER A 93 -11.01 -0.36 1.37
N ASN A 94 -12.03 -0.09 2.17
CA ASN A 94 -12.59 -1.07 3.10
C ASN A 94 -14.12 -1.08 2.98
N ARG A 95 -14.70 -2.23 2.61
CA ARG A 95 -16.13 -2.37 2.24
C ARG A 95 -17.10 -1.99 3.34
N GLU A 96 -16.75 -2.22 4.59
CA GLU A 96 -17.71 -2.22 5.71
C GLU A 96 -17.38 -1.18 6.77
N HIS A 97 -16.23 -0.50 6.63
CA HIS A 97 -15.71 0.43 7.61
C HIS A 97 -15.24 1.73 6.97
N ASN A 98 -15.06 2.74 7.77
CA ASN A 98 -14.43 3.97 7.33
C ASN A 98 -13.01 3.67 6.85
N CYS A 99 -12.66 4.24 5.71
CA CYS A 99 -11.31 4.10 5.15
C CYS A 99 -10.36 5.01 5.91
N ASP A 100 -9.65 4.42 6.84
CA ASP A 100 -8.66 5.14 7.62
C ASP A 100 -7.48 5.55 6.74
N ARG A 101 -6.91 6.69 7.07
CA ARG A 101 -5.68 7.19 6.48
C ARG A 101 -4.54 6.97 7.46
N TRP A 102 -3.39 6.71 6.92
CA TRP A 102 -2.17 6.50 7.69
C TRP A 102 -1.07 7.38 7.15
N ARG A 103 -0.10 7.73 7.98
CA ARG A 103 1.11 8.38 7.52
C ARG A 103 2.33 7.89 8.27
N THR A 104 3.49 7.93 7.61
CA THR A 104 4.77 7.58 8.21
C THR A 104 5.90 8.41 7.63
N LYS A 105 7.02 8.47 8.33
CA LYS A 105 8.32 8.95 7.82
C LYS A 105 9.29 7.81 7.52
N ASP A 106 8.93 6.58 7.86
CA ASP A 106 9.70 5.37 7.55
C ASP A 106 8.74 4.25 7.13
N ILE A 107 8.72 3.96 5.83
CA ILE A 107 7.81 2.99 5.25
C ILE A 107 8.02 1.60 5.83
N LEU A 108 9.25 1.19 6.07
CA LEU A 108 9.57 -0.18 6.43
C LEU A 108 9.50 -0.46 7.93
N ASN A 109 9.77 0.56 8.75
CA ASN A 109 9.89 0.35 10.19
C ASN A 109 8.83 1.13 11.00
N GLY A 110 8.14 2.09 10.37
CA GLY A 110 7.17 2.94 11.07
C GLY A 110 7.84 3.99 12.02
N PRO A 111 7.12 4.48 13.02
CA PRO A 111 5.72 4.18 13.27
C PRO A 111 4.79 4.69 12.18
N TYR A 112 3.63 4.06 12.05
CA TYR A 112 2.52 4.57 11.24
C TYR A 112 1.52 5.26 12.15
N GLU A 113 1.26 6.53 11.87
CA GLU A 113 0.27 7.33 12.57
C GLU A 113 -1.09 7.17 11.88
N LYS A 114 -2.09 6.68 12.60
CA LYS A 114 -3.45 6.57 12.10
C LYS A 114 -4.12 7.94 12.07
N LEU A 115 -4.71 8.26 10.93
CA LEU A 115 -5.59 9.39 10.73
C LEU A 115 -6.98 8.83 10.44
N GLU A 116 -7.99 9.26 11.16
CA GLU A 116 -9.33 8.70 11.04
C GLU A 116 -9.90 8.88 9.63
N GLY A 117 -10.60 7.86 9.16
CA GLY A 117 -11.40 7.90 7.95
C GLY A 117 -12.74 8.58 8.19
N SER A 118 -13.35 9.07 7.13
CA SER A 118 -14.62 9.79 7.20
C SER A 118 -15.83 8.95 6.82
N PHE A 119 -15.68 8.03 5.88
CA PHE A 119 -16.77 7.19 5.35
C PHE A 119 -16.20 5.98 4.59
N PRO A 120 -16.98 4.91 4.37
CA PRO A 120 -16.59 3.83 3.46
C PRO A 120 -16.55 4.32 2.02
N PHE A 121 -15.49 3.98 1.29
CA PHE A 121 -15.38 4.29 -0.14
C PHE A 121 -14.57 3.21 -0.88
N TRP A 122 -14.60 3.28 -2.20
CA TRP A 122 -13.84 2.42 -3.10
C TRP A 122 -12.80 3.23 -3.86
N ASP A 123 -11.69 2.59 -4.15
CA ASP A 123 -10.63 3.13 -4.99
C ASP A 123 -10.24 4.55 -4.57
N PRO A 124 -9.71 4.71 -3.33
CA PRO A 124 -9.37 6.02 -2.80
C PRO A 124 -8.27 6.69 -3.62
N ASN A 125 -8.30 8.00 -3.65
CA ASN A 125 -7.20 8.79 -4.15
C ASN A 125 -6.85 9.89 -3.15
N LEU A 126 -5.60 9.91 -2.72
CA LEU A 126 -5.06 10.96 -1.87
C LEU A 126 -4.68 12.17 -2.73
N PHE A 127 -5.27 13.28 -2.43
CA PHE A 127 -5.03 14.54 -3.14
C PHE A 127 -4.58 15.63 -2.15
N LEU A 128 -3.53 16.35 -2.52
CA LEU A 128 -3.10 17.54 -1.79
C LEU A 128 -3.71 18.76 -2.47
N ASP A 129 -4.59 19.44 -1.77
CA ASP A 129 -5.23 20.65 -2.26
C ASP A 129 -4.28 21.87 -2.17
N ASP A 130 -4.62 22.93 -2.90
CA ASP A 130 -3.84 24.18 -2.95
C ASP A 130 -3.76 24.87 -1.57
N ASP A 131 -4.70 24.60 -0.67
CA ASP A 131 -4.69 25.09 0.72
C ASP A 131 -3.93 24.19 1.70
N GLY A 132 -3.28 23.12 1.21
CA GLY A 132 -2.47 22.20 1.99
C GLY A 132 -3.23 21.10 2.72
N ARG A 133 -4.54 20.94 2.48
CA ARG A 133 -5.32 19.81 2.99
C ARG A 133 -5.09 18.54 2.16
N VAL A 134 -5.13 17.38 2.81
CA VAL A 134 -5.00 16.05 2.19
C VAL A 134 -6.32 15.31 2.35
#